data_709915954d0e87b384b73b89d7f812fd
#
_entry.id   709915954d0e87b384b73b89d7f812fd
#
_cell.length_a   1.000
_cell.length_b   1.000
_cell.length_c   1.000
_cell.angle_alpha   90.00
_cell.angle_beta   90.00
_cell.angle_gamma   90.00
#
_symmetry.space_group_name_H-M   'P 1'
#
loop_
_entity.id
_entity.type
_entity.pdbx_description
1 polymer ?
#
loop_
_entity_poly.entity_id
_entity_poly.type
_entity_poly.pdbx_seq_one_letter_code
_entity_poly.pdbx_strand_id
1 'polypeptide(L)'
;SYDEKIIKLMEDVAKVPATTTSASVVKALKELEISTISVASPYEDWLNEKLKAFLEANGLTVLKIKGLGITKDIAHVHPELVYRFARKVYDPCSDGLFISCTDFRTIEILDLLEHDLGKPVVSSNQATLWNMLKLQGIKIAIQGYGRLFTTLTSKLY
;
A
#
# COMPACT_ATOMS: atom_id res chain seq x y z
N SER A 1 16.62 3.26 9.62
CA SER A 1 15.20 3.37 10.04
C SER A 1 14.84 2.29 11.08
N TYR A 2 13.69 2.42 11.73
CA TYR A 2 13.21 1.38 12.65
C TYR A 2 12.91 0.08 11.88
N ASP A 3 12.33 0.19 10.71
CA ASP A 3 12.06 -0.96 9.81
C ASP A 3 13.31 -1.74 9.46
N GLU A 4 14.41 -1.09 9.13
CA GLU A 4 15.68 -1.75 8.82
C GLU A 4 16.21 -2.59 10.00
N LYS A 5 16.08 -2.07 11.23
CA LYS A 5 16.48 -2.80 12.44
C LYS A 5 15.62 -4.07 12.63
N ILE A 6 14.31 -3.95 12.45
CA ILE A 6 13.39 -5.10 12.59
C ILE A 6 13.63 -6.11 11.47
N ILE A 7 13.78 -5.69 10.23
CA ILE A 7 14.09 -6.56 9.09
C ILE A 7 15.38 -7.34 9.37
N LYS A 8 16.44 -6.63 9.76
CA LYS A 8 17.73 -7.27 10.08
C LYS A 8 17.61 -8.29 11.22
N LEU A 9 16.86 -7.96 12.28
CA LEU A 9 16.64 -8.89 13.39
C LEU A 9 15.90 -10.15 12.92
N MET A 10 14.86 -10.01 12.11
CA MET A 10 14.13 -11.15 11.53
C MET A 10 15.04 -12.01 10.65
N GLU A 11 15.85 -11.41 9.79
CA GLU A 11 16.80 -12.10 8.92
C GLU A 11 17.91 -12.82 9.71
N ASP A 12 18.42 -12.16 10.77
CA ASP A 12 19.45 -12.75 11.64
C ASP A 12 18.94 -13.98 12.39
N VAL A 13 17.65 -13.99 12.77
CA VAL A 13 17.05 -15.13 13.49
C VAL A 13 16.56 -16.22 12.54
N ALA A 14 15.81 -15.84 11.53
CA ALA A 14 15.14 -16.80 10.62
C ALA A 14 16.04 -17.32 9.49
N LYS A 15 17.14 -16.63 9.20
CA LYS A 15 18.08 -16.93 8.10
C LYS A 15 17.41 -16.96 6.71
N VAL A 16 16.34 -16.19 6.54
CA VAL A 16 15.65 -15.99 5.26
C VAL A 16 15.39 -14.50 5.05
N PRO A 17 15.21 -14.03 3.81
CA PRO A 17 14.85 -12.64 3.54
C PRO A 17 13.56 -12.26 4.28
N ALA A 18 13.55 -11.05 4.85
CA ALA A 18 12.42 -10.53 5.59
C ALA A 18 11.98 -9.13 5.10
N THR A 19 10.78 -8.74 5.45
CA THR A 19 10.26 -7.40 5.20
C THR A 19 9.25 -7.00 6.25
N THR A 20 8.95 -5.69 6.33
CA THR A 20 7.81 -5.14 7.09
C THR A 20 6.77 -4.61 6.11
N THR A 21 5.53 -4.44 6.58
CA THR A 21 4.47 -3.81 5.79
C THR A 21 4.85 -2.40 5.36
N SER A 22 5.38 -1.59 6.27
CA SER A 22 5.79 -0.21 5.98
C SER A 22 6.89 -0.14 4.92
N ALA A 23 7.94 -0.97 5.03
CA ALA A 23 8.99 -1.05 4.03
C ALA A 23 8.47 -1.55 2.67
N SER A 24 7.54 -2.50 2.68
CA SER A 24 6.90 -3.02 1.48
C SER A 24 6.06 -1.97 0.77
N VAL A 25 5.29 -1.17 1.52
CA VAL A 25 4.49 -0.06 0.97
C VAL A 25 5.39 0.96 0.27
N VAL A 26 6.47 1.40 0.91
CA VAL A 26 7.41 2.36 0.31
C VAL A 26 8.03 1.81 -0.98
N LYS A 27 8.44 0.53 -0.98
CA LYS A 27 8.98 -0.13 -2.18
C LYS A 27 7.94 -0.23 -3.29
N ALA A 28 6.69 -0.58 -2.96
CA ALA A 28 5.60 -0.71 -3.92
C ALA A 28 5.25 0.63 -4.59
N LEU A 29 5.18 1.71 -3.81
CA LEU A 29 4.93 3.05 -4.33
C LEU A 29 6.05 3.52 -5.26
N LYS A 30 7.30 3.24 -4.91
CA LYS A 30 8.46 3.54 -5.77
C LYS A 30 8.48 2.69 -7.04
N GLU A 31 8.10 1.41 -6.98
CA GLU A 31 8.01 0.53 -8.14
C GLU A 31 7.01 1.06 -9.17
N LEU A 32 5.92 1.67 -8.70
CA LEU A 32 4.89 2.28 -9.55
C LEU A 32 5.17 3.76 -9.89
N GLU A 33 6.38 4.26 -9.57
CA GLU A 33 6.82 5.63 -9.84
C GLU A 33 5.89 6.70 -9.24
N ILE A 34 5.24 6.37 -8.11
CA ILE A 34 4.36 7.29 -7.39
C ILE A 34 5.22 8.20 -6.51
N SER A 35 5.13 9.50 -6.75
CA SER A 35 5.79 10.55 -5.95
C SER A 35 4.80 11.40 -5.16
N THR A 36 3.63 11.66 -5.71
CA THR A 36 2.52 12.35 -5.03
C THR A 36 1.37 11.39 -4.77
N ILE A 37 0.79 11.43 -3.56
CA ILE A 37 -0.15 10.40 -3.14
C ILE A 37 -1.33 10.94 -2.36
N SER A 38 -2.52 10.36 -2.61
CA SER A 38 -3.66 10.41 -1.71
C SER A 38 -3.66 9.18 -0.80
N VAL A 39 -4.10 9.34 0.46
CA VAL A 39 -4.11 8.25 1.44
C VAL A 39 -5.47 8.12 2.09
N ALA A 40 -6.06 6.94 1.98
CA ALA A 40 -7.27 6.53 2.70
C ALA A 40 -6.93 5.52 3.79
N SER A 41 -7.50 5.65 4.97
CA SER A 41 -7.23 4.76 6.09
C SER A 41 -8.48 4.59 6.99
N PRO A 42 -8.52 3.61 7.89
CA PRO A 42 -9.54 3.58 8.94
C PRO A 42 -9.23 4.52 10.11
N TYR A 43 -8.01 5.05 10.21
CA TYR A 43 -7.43 5.63 11.41
C TYR A 43 -8.07 6.97 11.82
N GLU A 44 -7.88 7.30 13.11
CA GLU A 44 -8.08 8.64 13.64
C GLU A 44 -6.98 9.61 13.16
N ASP A 45 -7.22 10.90 13.28
CA ASP A 45 -6.34 11.95 12.73
C ASP A 45 -4.92 11.88 13.30
N TRP A 46 -4.75 11.62 14.61
CA TRP A 46 -3.42 11.53 15.23
C TRP A 46 -2.54 10.42 14.64
N LEU A 47 -3.15 9.30 14.20
CA LEU A 47 -2.41 8.21 13.57
C LEU A 47 -2.18 8.51 12.08
N ASN A 48 -3.11 9.18 11.43
CA ASN A 48 -2.93 9.67 10.06
C ASN A 48 -1.77 10.66 9.96
N GLU A 49 -1.60 11.56 10.95
CA GLU A 49 -0.44 12.47 11.00
C GLU A 49 0.89 11.70 11.08
N LYS A 50 0.95 10.63 11.88
CA LYS A 50 2.14 9.76 11.94
C LYS A 50 2.39 9.03 10.62
N LEU A 51 1.33 8.53 9.98
CA LEU A 51 1.42 7.88 8.68
C LEU A 51 1.91 8.86 7.61
N LYS A 52 1.38 10.08 7.59
CA LYS A 52 1.82 11.15 6.70
C LYS A 52 3.30 11.44 6.88
N ALA A 53 3.73 11.70 8.11
CA ALA A 53 5.13 11.97 8.42
C ALA A 53 6.07 10.83 7.99
N PHE A 54 5.63 9.57 8.16
CA PHE A 54 6.36 8.41 7.68
C PHE A 54 6.52 8.38 6.16
N LEU A 55 5.44 8.62 5.42
CA LEU A 55 5.46 8.63 3.95
C LEU A 55 6.34 9.77 3.43
N GLU A 56 6.21 10.96 3.99
CA GLU A 56 7.01 12.14 3.62
C GLU A 56 8.50 11.94 3.94
N ALA A 57 8.83 11.33 5.07
CA ALA A 57 10.22 10.98 5.42
C ALA A 57 10.84 9.95 4.45
N ASN A 58 10.02 9.21 3.69
CA ASN A 58 10.45 8.27 2.66
C ASN A 58 10.42 8.85 1.22
N GLY A 59 10.25 10.18 1.11
CA GLY A 59 10.35 10.91 -0.15
C GLY A 59 9.06 11.01 -0.96
N LEU A 60 7.91 10.76 -0.33
CA LEU A 60 6.59 10.92 -0.95
C LEU A 60 5.98 12.28 -0.57
N THR A 61 5.16 12.85 -1.43
CA THR A 61 4.36 14.04 -1.13
C THR A 61 2.91 13.61 -0.89
N VAL A 62 2.41 13.79 0.33
CA VAL A 62 1.03 13.45 0.68
C VAL A 62 0.12 14.64 0.41
N LEU A 63 -0.60 14.62 -0.70
CA LEU A 63 -1.53 15.70 -1.09
C LEU A 63 -2.79 15.69 -0.24
N LYS A 64 -3.30 14.52 0.07
CA LYS A 64 -4.52 14.35 0.86
C LYS A 64 -4.45 13.07 1.68
N ILE A 65 -4.83 13.15 2.94
CA ILE A 65 -4.98 12.01 3.81
C ILE A 65 -6.28 12.13 4.61
N LYS A 66 -7.07 11.07 4.64
CA LYS A 66 -8.29 10.99 5.44
C LYS A 66 -8.48 9.61 6.01
N GLY A 67 -8.99 9.58 7.25
CA GLY A 67 -9.40 8.36 7.94
C GLY A 67 -10.89 8.32 8.20
N LEU A 68 -11.39 7.11 8.43
CA LEU A 68 -12.79 6.90 8.86
C LEU A 68 -12.98 7.11 10.37
N GLY A 69 -11.90 7.25 11.15
CA GLY A 69 -11.96 7.38 12.61
C GLY A 69 -12.39 6.09 13.31
N ILE A 70 -12.12 4.92 12.73
CA ILE A 70 -12.53 3.61 13.25
C ILE A 70 -11.37 3.01 14.03
N THR A 71 -11.63 2.57 15.27
CA THR A 71 -10.61 1.97 16.15
C THR A 71 -10.84 0.49 16.42
N LYS A 72 -12.02 -0.04 16.08
CA LYS A 72 -12.42 -1.44 16.31
C LYS A 72 -13.15 -1.98 15.09
N ASP A 73 -13.15 -3.28 14.96
CA ASP A 73 -13.90 -4.01 13.91
C ASP A 73 -13.59 -3.58 12.48
N ILE A 74 -12.36 -3.13 12.21
CA ILE A 74 -11.92 -2.64 10.91
C ILE A 74 -12.12 -3.72 9.82
N ALA A 75 -11.85 -4.98 10.13
CA ALA A 75 -12.03 -6.10 9.22
C ALA A 75 -13.50 -6.34 8.80
N HIS A 76 -14.46 -5.83 9.56
CA HIS A 76 -15.88 -5.91 9.24
C HIS A 76 -16.39 -4.76 8.36
N VAL A 77 -15.56 -3.77 8.08
CA VAL A 77 -15.92 -2.70 7.13
C VAL A 77 -16.09 -3.31 5.74
N HIS A 78 -17.28 -3.15 5.17
CA HIS A 78 -17.61 -3.74 3.88
C HIS A 78 -16.73 -3.14 2.77
N PRO A 79 -16.18 -3.93 1.83
CA PRO A 79 -15.32 -3.45 0.76
C PRO A 79 -15.92 -2.31 -0.07
N GLU A 80 -17.24 -2.31 -0.30
CA GLU A 80 -17.95 -1.23 -0.99
C GLU A 80 -17.81 0.12 -0.26
N LEU A 81 -17.86 0.12 1.08
CA LEU A 81 -17.66 1.34 1.86
C LEU A 81 -16.23 1.84 1.70
N VAL A 82 -15.25 0.94 1.77
CA VAL A 82 -13.84 1.27 1.55
C VAL A 82 -13.63 1.84 0.14
N TYR A 83 -14.23 1.23 -0.88
CA TYR A 83 -14.18 1.71 -2.26
C TYR A 83 -14.73 3.14 -2.40
N ARG A 84 -15.95 3.40 -1.90
CA ARG A 84 -16.57 4.73 -1.97
C ARG A 84 -15.76 5.77 -1.21
N PHE A 85 -15.24 5.40 -0.04
CA PHE A 85 -14.41 6.27 0.77
C PHE A 85 -13.08 6.60 0.07
N ALA A 86 -12.40 5.60 -0.45
CA ALA A 86 -11.15 5.75 -1.17
C ALA A 86 -11.28 6.69 -2.39
N ARG A 87 -12.34 6.54 -3.17
CA ARG A 87 -12.67 7.47 -4.28
C ARG A 87 -12.89 8.91 -3.82
N LYS A 88 -13.58 9.10 -2.70
CA LYS A 88 -13.84 10.45 -2.12
C LYS A 88 -12.56 11.10 -1.60
N VAL A 89 -11.62 10.30 -1.10
CA VAL A 89 -10.33 10.77 -0.60
C VAL A 89 -9.39 11.11 -1.74
N TYR A 90 -9.46 10.39 -2.85
CA TYR A 90 -8.55 10.58 -3.97
C TYR A 90 -8.56 12.02 -4.49
N ASP A 91 -7.36 12.58 -4.68
CA ASP A 91 -7.12 13.87 -5.32
C ASP A 91 -6.59 13.62 -6.75
N PRO A 92 -7.21 14.17 -7.80
CA PRO A 92 -6.78 13.96 -9.18
C PRO A 92 -5.34 14.41 -9.48
N CYS A 93 -4.77 15.29 -8.67
CA CYS A 93 -3.37 15.70 -8.78
C CYS A 93 -2.39 14.67 -8.21
N SER A 94 -2.88 13.60 -7.53
CA SER A 94 -2.04 12.52 -7.05
C SER A 94 -1.63 11.57 -8.18
N ASP A 95 -0.40 11.05 -8.12
CA ASP A 95 0.07 9.99 -9.02
C ASP A 95 -0.62 8.64 -8.72
N GLY A 96 -1.09 8.46 -7.50
CA GLY A 96 -1.77 7.25 -7.06
C GLY A 96 -2.49 7.40 -5.73
N LEU A 97 -3.13 6.30 -5.33
CA LEU A 97 -3.87 6.19 -4.06
C LEU A 97 -3.26 5.07 -3.21
N PHE A 98 -3.03 5.35 -1.94
CA PHE A 98 -2.66 4.34 -0.95
C PHE A 98 -3.80 4.11 0.04
N ILE A 99 -4.20 2.85 0.21
CA ILE A 99 -5.18 2.43 1.22
C ILE A 99 -4.43 1.73 2.34
N SER A 100 -4.29 2.42 3.45
CA SER A 100 -3.53 1.94 4.62
C SER A 100 -4.40 1.10 5.54
N CYS A 101 -3.85 0.09 6.12
CA CYS A 101 -4.32 -0.86 7.12
C CYS A 101 -4.39 -2.30 6.60
N THR A 102 -3.80 -3.21 7.37
CA THR A 102 -3.83 -4.66 7.06
C THR A 102 -5.16 -5.32 7.36
N ASP A 103 -6.01 -4.68 8.19
CA ASP A 103 -7.36 -5.17 8.48
C ASP A 103 -8.42 -4.72 7.47
N PHE A 104 -8.12 -3.72 6.63
CA PHE A 104 -9.04 -3.34 5.57
C PHE A 104 -9.12 -4.41 4.48
N ARG A 105 -10.32 -4.82 4.14
CA ARG A 105 -10.61 -5.70 3.02
C ARG A 105 -10.55 -4.89 1.73
N THR A 106 -9.43 -4.97 1.05
CA THR A 106 -9.12 -4.11 -0.10
C THR A 106 -8.90 -4.87 -1.40
N ILE A 107 -8.48 -6.13 -1.32
CA ILE A 107 -8.03 -6.87 -2.50
C ILE A 107 -9.10 -6.97 -3.60
N GLU A 108 -10.37 -7.08 -3.20
CA GLU A 108 -11.51 -7.20 -4.10
C GLU A 108 -11.82 -5.91 -4.87
N ILE A 109 -11.33 -4.76 -4.41
CA ILE A 109 -11.68 -3.44 -4.96
C ILE A 109 -10.52 -2.74 -5.67
N LEU A 110 -9.29 -3.25 -5.59
CA LEU A 110 -8.11 -2.56 -6.12
C LEU A 110 -8.19 -2.36 -7.62
N ASP A 111 -8.49 -3.42 -8.36
CA ASP A 111 -8.58 -3.39 -9.82
C ASP A 111 -9.69 -2.45 -10.32
N LEU A 112 -10.84 -2.48 -9.64
CA LEU A 112 -11.95 -1.58 -9.94
C LEU A 112 -11.61 -0.12 -9.63
N LEU A 113 -10.94 0.15 -8.50
CA LEU A 113 -10.48 1.50 -8.17
C LEU A 113 -9.50 2.04 -9.22
N GLU A 114 -8.52 1.23 -9.63
CA GLU A 114 -7.56 1.62 -10.66
C GLU A 114 -8.23 1.90 -12.01
N HIS A 115 -9.23 1.07 -12.37
CA HIS A 115 -10.04 1.29 -13.57
C HIS A 115 -10.75 2.65 -13.51
N ASP A 116 -11.42 2.94 -12.41
CA ASP A 116 -12.24 4.14 -12.27
C ASP A 116 -11.44 5.43 -12.09
N LEU A 117 -10.29 5.34 -11.41
CA LEU A 117 -9.41 6.49 -11.18
C LEU A 117 -8.41 6.74 -12.32
N GLY A 118 -8.16 5.73 -13.15
CA GLY A 118 -7.12 5.78 -14.18
C GLY A 118 -5.69 5.82 -13.61
N LYS A 119 -5.52 5.57 -12.31
CA LYS A 119 -4.26 5.69 -11.56
C LYS A 119 -3.99 4.44 -10.73
N PRO A 120 -2.72 4.13 -10.41
CA PRO A 120 -2.40 3.01 -9.56
C PRO A 120 -2.96 3.17 -8.14
N VAL A 121 -3.42 2.05 -7.59
CA VAL A 121 -3.91 1.95 -6.21
C VAL A 121 -3.14 0.86 -5.48
N VAL A 122 -2.56 1.21 -4.34
CA VAL A 122 -1.77 0.30 -3.51
C VAL A 122 -2.47 0.09 -2.18
N SER A 123 -2.53 -1.13 -1.68
CA SER A 123 -2.94 -1.42 -0.30
C SER A 123 -1.81 -2.05 0.51
N SER A 124 -1.90 -1.96 1.84
CA SER A 124 -0.91 -2.52 2.76
C SER A 124 -0.67 -4.00 2.53
N ASN A 125 -1.73 -4.81 2.41
CA ASN A 125 -1.64 -6.25 2.21
C ASN A 125 -1.08 -6.61 0.83
N GLN A 126 -1.55 -5.94 -0.22
CA GLN A 126 -1.06 -6.13 -1.57
C GLN A 126 0.45 -5.84 -1.66
N ALA A 127 0.89 -4.70 -1.11
CA ALA A 127 2.30 -4.32 -1.11
C ALA A 127 3.17 -5.32 -0.35
N THR A 128 2.69 -5.81 0.79
CA THR A 128 3.41 -6.80 1.59
C THR A 128 3.58 -8.12 0.83
N LEU A 129 2.49 -8.66 0.28
CA LEU A 129 2.54 -9.89 -0.50
C LEU A 129 3.41 -9.73 -1.76
N TRP A 130 3.23 -8.63 -2.49
CA TRP A 130 4.06 -8.33 -3.67
C TRP A 130 5.56 -8.32 -3.34
N ASN A 131 5.96 -7.66 -2.24
CA ASN A 131 7.36 -7.61 -1.86
C ASN A 131 7.89 -8.98 -1.39
N MET A 132 7.08 -9.76 -0.69
CA MET A 132 7.43 -11.14 -0.31
C MET A 132 7.66 -12.02 -1.54
N LEU A 133 6.78 -11.96 -2.54
CA LEU A 133 6.94 -12.69 -3.81
C LEU A 133 8.22 -12.26 -4.54
N LYS A 134 8.49 -10.96 -4.56
CA LYS A 134 9.71 -10.39 -5.17
C LYS A 134 10.98 -10.86 -4.45
N LEU A 135 10.99 -10.90 -3.12
CA LEU A 135 12.09 -11.42 -2.30
C LEU A 135 12.36 -12.91 -2.55
N GLN A 136 11.34 -13.69 -2.86
CA GLN A 136 11.47 -15.10 -3.23
C GLN A 136 11.82 -15.32 -4.71
N GLY A 137 12.02 -14.25 -5.47
CA GLY A 137 12.36 -14.34 -6.91
C GLY A 137 11.20 -14.83 -7.77
N ILE A 138 9.96 -14.76 -7.28
CA ILE A 138 8.76 -15.15 -8.04
C ILE A 138 8.48 -14.06 -9.08
N LYS A 139 8.46 -14.47 -10.36
CA LYS A 139 8.35 -13.58 -11.53
C LYS A 139 7.10 -13.93 -12.36
N ILE A 140 5.94 -13.88 -11.73
CA ILE A 140 4.66 -14.21 -12.35
C ILE A 140 3.74 -13.01 -12.20
N ALA A 141 3.34 -12.38 -13.32
CA ALA A 141 2.32 -11.33 -13.30
C ALA A 141 0.97 -11.90 -12.86
N ILE A 142 0.35 -11.26 -11.88
CA ILE A 142 -0.98 -11.63 -11.38
C ILE A 142 -1.96 -10.53 -11.82
N GLN A 143 -2.96 -10.91 -12.60
CA GLN A 143 -3.98 -9.99 -13.14
C GLN A 143 -5.21 -9.91 -12.22
N GLY A 144 -5.96 -8.80 -12.29
CA GLY A 144 -7.23 -8.63 -11.59
C GLY A 144 -7.12 -8.16 -10.14
N TYR A 145 -5.90 -7.86 -9.68
CA TYR A 145 -5.64 -7.41 -8.31
C TYR A 145 -4.79 -6.13 -8.25
N GLY A 146 -4.92 -5.29 -9.26
CA GLY A 146 -4.21 -4.02 -9.41
C GLY A 146 -2.85 -4.14 -10.10
N ARG A 147 -2.36 -3.01 -10.58
CA ARG A 147 -1.13 -2.90 -11.40
C ARG A 147 0.12 -3.40 -10.70
N LEU A 148 0.20 -3.25 -9.36
CA LEU A 148 1.39 -3.64 -8.62
C LEU A 148 1.77 -5.11 -8.86
N PHE A 149 0.81 -6.02 -8.87
CA PHE A 149 1.08 -7.43 -9.11
C PHE A 149 1.49 -7.76 -10.54
N THR A 150 1.16 -6.89 -11.50
CA THR A 150 1.61 -7.07 -12.88
C THR A 150 3.09 -6.73 -13.08
N THR A 151 3.71 -6.04 -12.12
CA THR A 151 5.16 -5.74 -12.14
C THR A 151 6.04 -6.92 -11.77
N LEU A 152 5.47 -8.03 -11.27
CA LEU A 152 6.17 -9.28 -10.94
C LEU A 152 6.58 -10.06 -12.21
N THR A 153 7.12 -9.39 -13.21
CA THR A 153 7.59 -10.02 -14.45
C THR A 153 9.12 -10.06 -14.50
N SER A 154 9.67 -11.02 -15.25
CA SER A 154 11.04 -10.88 -15.73
C SER A 154 11.05 -9.66 -16.67
N LYS A 155 11.92 -8.68 -16.44
CA LYS A 155 12.20 -7.71 -17.48
C LYS A 155 12.72 -8.52 -18.67
N LEU A 156 11.94 -8.60 -19.73
CA LEU A 156 12.43 -9.03 -21.02
C LEU A 156 13.39 -7.92 -21.49
N TYR A 157 14.69 -8.22 -21.43
CA TYR A 157 15.72 -7.43 -22.08
C TYR A 157 15.71 -7.73 -23.57
#